data_c18e5c6a5181f2aa19ab54d301c28e20
#
_entry.id   c18e5c6a5181f2aa19ab54d301c28e20
#
_cell.length_a   1.000
_cell.length_b   1.000
_cell.length_c   1.000
_cell.angle_alpha   90.00
_cell.angle_beta   90.00
_cell.angle_gamma   90.00
#
_symmetry.space_group_name_H-M   'P 1'
#
loop_
_entity.id
_entity.type
_entity.pdbx_description
1 polymer ?
#
loop_
_entity_poly.entity_id
_entity_poly.type
_entity_poly.pdbx_seq_one_letter_code
_entity_poly.pdbx_strand_id
1 'polypeptide(L)'
;MAEQARRLAYYSPFTHTPSVPGATLAHKLTSLAPGNLNHAFFGLSGSDANDTAVRIIHFYFNRLGQTNKKTIITRVNGYHGSSYLAMSLTGVAYDHIGFDIIGEPLITRVEGPDLYRRSEGMTPEEYTDHLVAEFRAKVEALGPDSVAAFFAEPIMGAGGVLVPPPGYLPRMREACREYGILYVSDEVVTAFGRLGHFFASQDVFGIQPDIISTAKGLTSGYAPLSASLLSDDIYEVISVPQAPGAEFAHGYTYSGHPVSCAAALANIEIFEREDICGHVRTAGPYFEERLHSLADLPIVGDVRGKCFMMCLENVADKATKEMFPPEVEIGRRISDACDARGLLVRPIGRFNVLSPPLVLTTEQIDWLVDTLRAGIEEVMAGLEREGLWSGG
;
A
#
# COMPACT_ATOMS: atom_id res chain seq x y z
N MET A 1 -0.81 25.57 7.55
CA MET A 1 -1.11 25.86 6.12
C MET A 1 -1.33 27.36 5.88
N ALA A 2 -2.32 28.01 6.48
CA ALA A 2 -2.62 29.44 6.22
C ALA A 2 -1.42 30.38 6.51
N GLU A 3 -0.70 30.18 7.60
CA GLU A 3 0.52 30.93 7.92
C GLU A 3 1.61 30.72 6.86
N GLN A 4 1.88 29.47 6.48
CA GLN A 4 2.86 29.15 5.45
C GLN A 4 2.49 29.77 4.09
N ALA A 5 1.21 29.74 3.72
CA ALA A 5 0.73 30.35 2.48
C ALA A 5 0.94 31.89 2.46
N ARG A 6 0.82 32.59 3.61
CA ARG A 6 1.12 34.01 3.71
C ARG A 6 2.63 34.29 3.66
N ARG A 7 3.44 33.41 4.26
CA ARG A 7 4.90 33.57 4.36
C ARG A 7 5.60 33.24 3.04
N LEU A 8 5.28 32.08 2.44
CA LEU A 8 5.80 31.60 1.17
C LEU A 8 4.84 30.54 0.61
N ALA A 9 3.99 30.93 -0.34
CA ALA A 9 2.97 30.07 -0.93
C ALA A 9 3.58 28.99 -1.85
N TYR A 10 4.59 29.37 -2.64
CA TYR A 10 5.25 28.50 -3.60
C TYR A 10 6.73 28.88 -3.76
N TYR A 11 7.56 27.88 -4.01
CA TYR A 11 8.95 28.02 -4.43
C TYR A 11 9.33 26.89 -5.37
N SER A 12 10.09 27.19 -6.43
CA SER A 12 10.46 26.20 -7.45
C SER A 12 11.48 25.18 -6.91
N PRO A 13 11.25 23.87 -7.04
CA PRO A 13 12.22 22.86 -6.66
C PRO A 13 13.42 22.77 -7.61
N PHE A 14 13.36 23.44 -8.77
CA PHE A 14 14.40 23.40 -9.81
C PHE A 14 15.51 24.46 -9.60
N THR A 15 15.55 25.14 -8.46
CA THR A 15 16.51 26.20 -8.18
C THR A 15 17.70 25.77 -7.35
N HIS A 16 17.88 24.46 -7.14
CA HIS A 16 18.92 23.86 -6.28
C HIS A 16 18.85 24.30 -4.80
N THR A 17 17.74 24.95 -4.41
CA THR A 17 17.51 25.46 -3.04
C THR A 17 16.15 24.99 -2.56
N PRO A 18 16.07 24.15 -1.52
CA PRO A 18 14.79 23.73 -0.95
C PRO A 18 14.13 24.87 -0.17
N SER A 19 12.79 24.83 -0.05
CA SER A 19 12.09 25.66 0.93
C SER A 19 12.35 25.16 2.36
N VAL A 20 12.29 26.05 3.35
CA VAL A 20 12.47 25.66 4.76
C VAL A 20 11.52 24.51 5.17
N PRO A 21 10.18 24.56 4.88
CA PRO A 21 9.30 23.44 5.21
C PRO A 21 9.70 22.16 4.48
N GLY A 22 10.14 22.23 3.23
CA GLY A 22 10.59 21.06 2.47
C GLY A 22 11.83 20.40 3.09
N ALA A 23 12.86 21.19 3.40
CA ALA A 23 14.08 20.68 4.05
C ALA A 23 13.79 20.11 5.45
N THR A 24 12.96 20.80 6.25
CA THR A 24 12.57 20.32 7.58
C THR A 24 11.78 19.02 7.51
N LEU A 25 10.85 18.91 6.56
CA LEU A 25 10.08 17.67 6.37
C LEU A 25 10.97 16.53 5.89
N ALA A 26 11.90 16.77 4.97
CA ALA A 26 12.83 15.73 4.52
C ALA A 26 13.63 15.17 5.69
N HIS A 27 14.21 16.04 6.53
CA HIS A 27 14.91 15.61 7.75
C HIS A 27 13.99 14.87 8.72
N LYS A 28 12.75 15.35 8.91
CA LYS A 28 11.79 14.68 9.80
C LYS A 28 11.42 13.28 9.30
N LEU A 29 11.13 13.13 8.02
CA LEU A 29 10.78 11.83 7.43
C LEU A 29 11.93 10.83 7.52
N THR A 30 13.15 11.26 7.21
CA THR A 30 14.32 10.37 7.30
C THR A 30 14.64 10.00 8.75
N SER A 31 14.37 10.87 9.73
CA SER A 31 14.52 10.52 11.15
C SER A 31 13.49 9.50 11.66
N LEU A 32 12.36 9.34 10.97
CA LEU A 32 11.31 8.37 11.27
C LEU A 32 11.44 7.08 10.45
N ALA A 33 12.15 7.15 9.33
CA ALA A 33 12.32 6.04 8.41
C ALA A 33 13.26 4.95 8.97
N PRO A 34 13.05 3.68 8.63
CA PRO A 34 13.89 2.62 9.11
C PRO A 34 15.28 2.59 8.45
N GLY A 35 16.29 2.14 9.20
CA GLY A 35 17.62 1.84 8.69
C GLY A 35 18.34 3.04 8.08
N ASN A 36 18.81 2.91 6.84
CA ASN A 36 19.60 3.91 6.12
C ASN A 36 18.79 4.66 5.02
N LEU A 37 17.47 4.79 5.18
CA LEU A 37 16.62 5.56 4.28
C LEU A 37 16.73 7.07 4.59
N ASN A 38 17.88 7.65 4.32
CA ASN A 38 18.28 9.00 4.75
C ASN A 38 18.00 10.10 3.73
N HIS A 39 17.37 9.78 2.61
CA HIS A 39 17.11 10.72 1.53
C HIS A 39 15.64 10.71 1.12
N ALA A 40 15.04 11.88 0.89
CA ALA A 40 13.64 12.04 0.52
C ALA A 40 13.50 12.77 -0.81
N PHE A 41 12.71 12.21 -1.72
CA PHE A 41 12.28 12.85 -2.95
C PHE A 41 10.76 13.08 -2.89
N PHE A 42 10.30 14.33 -3.05
CA PHE A 42 8.88 14.68 -2.92
C PHE A 42 8.13 14.61 -4.25
N GLY A 43 6.93 14.03 -4.20
CA GLY A 43 5.91 14.04 -5.25
C GLY A 43 4.59 14.61 -4.73
N LEU A 44 3.48 14.34 -5.43
CA LEU A 44 2.15 14.89 -5.14
C LEU A 44 1.14 13.81 -4.77
N SER A 45 1.41 12.57 -5.17
CA SER A 45 0.53 11.40 -4.99
C SER A 45 1.33 10.11 -4.83
N GLY A 46 0.69 9.03 -4.39
CA GLY A 46 1.31 7.70 -4.36
C GLY A 46 1.75 7.23 -5.75
N SER A 47 0.99 7.57 -6.80
CA SER A 47 1.37 7.28 -8.19
C SER A 47 2.69 7.93 -8.56
N ASP A 48 2.86 9.23 -8.23
CA ASP A 48 4.11 9.96 -8.49
C ASP A 48 5.29 9.37 -7.71
N ALA A 49 5.06 8.93 -6.46
CA ALA A 49 6.11 8.29 -5.66
C ALA A 49 6.59 6.98 -6.31
N ASN A 50 5.67 6.16 -6.82
CA ASN A 50 6.00 4.90 -7.49
C ASN A 50 6.63 5.14 -8.87
N ASP A 51 6.14 6.09 -9.66
CA ASP A 51 6.76 6.49 -10.92
C ASP A 51 8.20 6.99 -10.69
N THR A 52 8.40 7.79 -9.65
CA THR A 52 9.72 8.28 -9.22
C THR A 52 10.63 7.14 -8.81
N ALA A 53 10.13 6.17 -8.03
CA ALA A 53 10.91 5.00 -7.62
C ALA A 53 11.42 4.21 -8.83
N VAL A 54 10.58 3.94 -9.84
CA VAL A 54 11.01 3.26 -11.07
C VAL A 54 12.09 4.07 -11.81
N ARG A 55 11.92 5.40 -11.93
CA ARG A 55 12.92 6.24 -12.59
C ARG A 55 14.25 6.25 -11.85
N ILE A 56 14.23 6.29 -10.51
CA ILE A 56 15.44 6.19 -9.67
C ILE A 56 16.12 4.83 -9.90
N ILE A 57 15.38 3.74 -9.87
CA ILE A 57 15.88 2.37 -10.06
C ILE A 57 16.58 2.23 -11.42
N HIS A 58 15.92 2.67 -12.50
CA HIS A 58 16.50 2.61 -13.84
C HIS A 58 17.73 3.49 -13.98
N PHE A 59 17.72 4.69 -13.38
CA PHE A 59 18.87 5.59 -13.39
C PHE A 59 20.02 5.00 -12.58
N TYR A 60 19.75 4.44 -11.39
CA TYR A 60 20.72 3.76 -10.54
C TYR A 60 21.46 2.65 -11.29
N PHE A 61 20.74 1.71 -11.92
CA PHE A 61 21.38 0.63 -12.66
C PHE A 61 22.10 1.11 -13.92
N ASN A 62 21.61 2.15 -14.59
CA ASN A 62 22.35 2.79 -15.70
C ASN A 62 23.68 3.38 -15.22
N ARG A 63 23.69 3.99 -14.03
CA ARG A 63 24.90 4.57 -13.42
C ARG A 63 25.92 3.52 -13.05
N LEU A 64 25.47 2.33 -12.66
CA LEU A 64 26.33 1.17 -12.40
C LEU A 64 26.79 0.45 -13.68
N GLY A 65 26.40 0.91 -14.86
CA GLY A 65 26.70 0.22 -16.13
C GLY A 65 25.83 -1.03 -16.39
N GLN A 66 24.86 -1.33 -15.52
CA GLN A 66 23.96 -2.48 -15.64
C GLN A 66 22.72 -2.11 -16.45
N THR A 67 22.92 -1.68 -17.69
CA THR A 67 21.87 -1.09 -18.54
C THR A 67 20.75 -2.04 -18.92
N ASN A 68 20.93 -3.35 -18.77
CA ASN A 68 19.91 -4.37 -19.03
C ASN A 68 18.95 -4.57 -17.84
N LYS A 69 19.32 -4.19 -16.62
CA LYS A 69 18.47 -4.29 -15.42
C LYS A 69 17.34 -3.28 -15.47
N LYS A 70 16.19 -3.70 -16.00
CA LYS A 70 15.01 -2.83 -16.23
C LYS A 70 13.71 -3.45 -15.76
N THR A 71 13.60 -4.77 -15.76
CA THR A 71 12.32 -5.43 -15.43
C THR A 71 11.92 -5.20 -13.98
N ILE A 72 10.68 -4.79 -13.78
CA ILE A 72 10.06 -4.63 -12.47
C ILE A 72 9.10 -5.80 -12.24
N ILE A 73 9.27 -6.51 -11.14
CA ILE A 73 8.33 -7.55 -10.71
C ILE A 73 7.35 -6.94 -9.69
N THR A 74 6.05 -7.12 -9.91
CA THR A 74 4.98 -6.76 -8.99
C THR A 74 4.15 -7.98 -8.62
N ARG A 75 3.04 -7.81 -7.94
CA ARG A 75 2.15 -8.92 -7.55
C ARG A 75 0.79 -8.81 -8.22
N VAL A 76 0.20 -9.96 -8.57
CA VAL A 76 -1.22 -10.05 -8.95
C VAL A 76 -2.06 -9.47 -7.79
N ASN A 77 -3.06 -8.67 -8.10
CA ASN A 77 -3.90 -7.91 -7.18
C ASN A 77 -3.16 -6.80 -6.39
N GLY A 78 -1.88 -6.52 -6.63
CA GLY A 78 -1.20 -5.35 -6.07
C GLY A 78 -1.71 -4.06 -6.68
N TYR A 79 -1.72 -2.96 -5.90
CA TYR A 79 -2.13 -1.64 -6.39
C TYR A 79 -1.05 -0.60 -6.12
N HIS A 80 -0.57 0.05 -7.18
CA HIS A 80 0.55 0.98 -7.09
C HIS A 80 0.25 2.39 -7.63
N GLY A 81 -0.95 2.62 -8.14
CA GLY A 81 -1.39 3.94 -8.60
C GLY A 81 -2.10 3.93 -9.94
N SER A 82 -2.39 5.13 -10.46
CA SER A 82 -3.20 5.35 -11.66
C SER A 82 -2.55 6.26 -12.71
N SER A 83 -1.28 6.70 -12.54
CA SER A 83 -0.50 7.25 -13.64
C SER A 83 -0.18 6.14 -14.65
N TYR A 84 0.24 6.48 -15.86
CA TYR A 84 0.48 5.49 -16.91
C TYR A 84 1.43 4.37 -16.47
N LEU A 85 2.52 4.72 -15.75
CA LEU A 85 3.48 3.75 -15.25
C LEU A 85 2.99 3.04 -13.97
N ALA A 86 2.46 3.77 -12.99
CA ALA A 86 1.95 3.17 -11.76
C ALA A 86 0.73 2.26 -11.99
N MET A 87 -0.15 2.58 -12.97
CA MET A 87 -1.21 1.69 -13.41
C MET A 87 -0.62 0.40 -14.03
N SER A 88 0.48 0.53 -14.75
CA SER A 88 1.17 -0.64 -15.32
C SER A 88 1.80 -1.53 -14.24
N LEU A 89 2.29 -0.95 -13.13
CA LEU A 89 2.74 -1.70 -11.95
C LEU A 89 1.59 -2.39 -11.21
N THR A 90 0.38 -1.78 -11.21
CA THR A 90 -0.82 -2.32 -10.59
C THR A 90 -1.18 -3.67 -11.19
N GLY A 91 -1.48 -4.68 -10.35
CA GLY A 91 -1.83 -6.04 -10.74
C GLY A 91 -3.33 -6.36 -10.61
N VAL A 92 -4.16 -5.35 -10.32
CA VAL A 92 -5.63 -5.47 -10.24
C VAL A 92 -6.18 -5.46 -11.66
N ALA A 93 -6.57 -6.61 -12.18
CA ALA A 93 -6.89 -6.79 -13.60
C ALA A 93 -8.05 -5.91 -14.09
N TYR A 94 -9.08 -5.68 -13.27
CA TYR A 94 -10.22 -4.87 -13.69
C TYR A 94 -9.88 -3.38 -13.85
N ASP A 95 -8.84 -2.88 -13.16
CA ASP A 95 -8.37 -1.49 -13.32
C ASP A 95 -7.71 -1.25 -14.68
N HIS A 96 -7.34 -2.33 -15.39
CA HIS A 96 -6.76 -2.24 -16.74
C HIS A 96 -7.80 -2.22 -17.85
N ILE A 97 -9.08 -2.50 -17.57
CA ILE A 97 -10.11 -2.59 -18.59
C ILE A 97 -10.29 -1.23 -19.29
N GLY A 98 -10.02 -1.21 -20.60
CA GLY A 98 -10.12 0.01 -21.41
C GLY A 98 -8.92 0.95 -21.35
N PHE A 99 -7.82 0.54 -20.65
CA PHE A 99 -6.58 1.30 -20.58
C PHE A 99 -5.41 0.53 -21.23
N ASP A 100 -4.52 1.25 -21.88
CA ASP A 100 -3.24 0.71 -22.32
C ASP A 100 -2.26 0.69 -21.14
N ILE A 101 -1.52 -0.41 -21.00
CA ILE A 101 -0.52 -0.60 -19.95
C ILE A 101 0.81 -1.05 -20.55
N ILE A 102 1.90 -0.78 -19.84
CA ILE A 102 3.22 -1.31 -20.15
C ILE A 102 3.32 -2.73 -19.58
N GLY A 103 3.50 -3.71 -20.46
CA GLY A 103 3.67 -5.12 -20.05
C GLY A 103 5.12 -5.57 -20.15
N GLU A 104 5.29 -6.89 -20.33
CA GLU A 104 6.62 -7.49 -20.55
C GLU A 104 7.32 -6.89 -21.79
N PRO A 105 8.64 -6.75 -21.76
CA PRO A 105 9.55 -7.24 -20.72
C PRO A 105 9.74 -6.26 -19.54
N LEU A 106 9.13 -5.07 -19.54
CA LEU A 106 9.41 -4.05 -18.53
C LEU A 106 8.73 -4.36 -17.18
N ILE A 107 7.49 -4.82 -17.21
CA ILE A 107 6.69 -5.12 -16.01
C ILE A 107 6.12 -6.51 -16.11
N THR A 108 6.34 -7.33 -15.09
CA THR A 108 5.79 -8.68 -14.96
C THR A 108 5.29 -8.91 -13.54
N ARG A 109 4.53 -9.99 -13.33
CA ARG A 109 3.88 -10.27 -12.05
C ARG A 109 4.15 -11.68 -11.56
N VAL A 110 4.14 -11.83 -10.24
CA VAL A 110 4.09 -13.08 -9.50
C VAL A 110 2.80 -13.14 -8.68
N GLU A 111 2.48 -14.29 -8.13
CA GLU A 111 1.30 -14.49 -7.29
C GLU A 111 1.32 -13.57 -6.06
N GLY A 112 0.15 -13.05 -5.68
CA GLY A 112 -0.04 -12.29 -4.44
C GLY A 112 -0.28 -13.22 -3.23
N PRO A 113 0.05 -12.80 -2.00
CA PRO A 113 -0.04 -13.63 -0.80
C PRO A 113 -1.48 -13.75 -0.27
N ASP A 114 -2.38 -14.36 -1.02
CA ASP A 114 -3.78 -14.57 -0.63
C ASP A 114 -3.96 -15.86 0.17
N LEU A 115 -3.80 -15.76 1.49
CA LEU A 115 -3.93 -16.90 2.41
C LEU A 115 -5.31 -17.56 2.38
N TYR A 116 -6.38 -16.81 2.17
CA TYR A 116 -7.72 -17.35 2.13
C TYR A 116 -7.97 -18.19 0.88
N ARG A 117 -7.38 -17.80 -0.26
CA ARG A 117 -7.55 -18.45 -1.57
C ARG A 117 -6.42 -19.42 -1.95
N ARG A 118 -5.42 -19.63 -1.05
CA ARG A 118 -4.34 -20.58 -1.31
C ARG A 118 -4.86 -21.99 -1.60
N SER A 119 -4.03 -22.80 -2.24
CA SER A 119 -4.35 -24.20 -2.53
C SER A 119 -4.77 -24.97 -1.28
N GLU A 120 -5.78 -25.81 -1.42
CA GLU A 120 -6.32 -26.62 -0.33
C GLU A 120 -5.25 -27.54 0.27
N GLY A 121 -5.23 -27.63 1.60
CA GLY A 121 -4.26 -28.45 2.34
C GLY A 121 -2.89 -27.81 2.57
N MET A 122 -2.58 -26.70 1.92
CA MET A 122 -1.30 -26.00 2.09
C MET A 122 -1.30 -25.19 3.39
N THR A 123 -0.30 -25.39 4.24
CA THR A 123 -0.09 -24.57 5.43
C THR A 123 0.36 -23.14 5.05
N PRO A 124 0.26 -22.12 5.94
CA PRO A 124 0.79 -20.80 5.65
C PRO A 124 2.30 -20.77 5.35
N GLU A 125 3.07 -21.67 5.97
CA GLU A 125 4.51 -21.77 5.76
C GLU A 125 4.82 -22.39 4.38
N GLU A 126 4.16 -23.49 4.00
CA GLU A 126 4.26 -24.08 2.67
C GLU A 126 3.83 -23.11 1.57
N TYR A 127 2.82 -22.28 1.85
CA TYR A 127 2.41 -21.24 0.92
C TYR A 127 3.48 -20.14 0.78
N THR A 128 4.14 -19.76 1.88
CA THR A 128 5.32 -18.88 1.83
C THR A 128 6.44 -19.50 0.97
N ASP A 129 6.73 -20.78 1.15
CA ASP A 129 7.71 -21.52 0.34
C ASP A 129 7.37 -21.47 -1.14
N HIS A 130 6.11 -21.73 -1.48
CA HIS A 130 5.60 -21.65 -2.85
C HIS A 130 5.81 -20.27 -3.47
N LEU A 131 5.38 -19.21 -2.81
CA LEU A 131 5.47 -17.84 -3.32
C LEU A 131 6.92 -17.38 -3.54
N VAL A 132 7.83 -17.73 -2.61
CA VAL A 132 9.25 -17.42 -2.73
C VAL A 132 9.90 -18.23 -3.85
N ALA A 133 9.53 -19.49 -4.00
CA ALA A 133 10.02 -20.34 -5.09
C ALA A 133 9.53 -19.85 -6.46
N GLU A 134 8.27 -19.43 -6.58
CA GLU A 134 7.74 -18.81 -7.81
C GLU A 134 8.50 -17.53 -8.18
N PHE A 135 8.76 -16.64 -7.21
CA PHE A 135 9.54 -15.43 -7.44
C PHE A 135 10.94 -15.77 -7.98
N ARG A 136 11.66 -16.69 -7.33
CA ARG A 136 12.98 -17.14 -7.79
C ARG A 136 12.94 -17.73 -9.19
N ALA A 137 11.98 -18.61 -9.47
CA ALA A 137 11.79 -19.20 -10.79
C ALA A 137 11.51 -18.13 -11.86
N LYS A 138 10.72 -17.09 -11.52
CA LYS A 138 10.44 -15.96 -12.41
C LYS A 138 11.73 -15.17 -12.70
N VAL A 139 12.54 -14.87 -11.69
CA VAL A 139 13.81 -14.17 -11.84
C VAL A 139 14.78 -14.96 -12.74
N GLU A 140 14.92 -16.26 -12.50
CA GLU A 140 15.76 -17.14 -13.34
C GLU A 140 15.28 -17.21 -14.79
N ALA A 141 13.96 -17.30 -15.02
CA ALA A 141 13.38 -17.35 -16.36
C ALA A 141 13.57 -16.04 -17.14
N LEU A 142 13.57 -14.89 -16.47
CA LEU A 142 13.82 -13.56 -17.06
C LEU A 142 15.33 -13.29 -17.28
N GLY A 143 16.16 -14.00 -16.54
CA GLY A 143 17.59 -13.71 -16.39
C GLY A 143 17.85 -12.68 -15.30
N PRO A 144 18.59 -13.02 -14.23
CA PRO A 144 18.83 -12.13 -13.08
C PRO A 144 19.36 -10.75 -13.44
N ASP A 145 20.16 -10.65 -14.51
CA ASP A 145 20.73 -9.39 -15.01
C ASP A 145 19.71 -8.47 -15.70
N SER A 146 18.48 -8.93 -15.91
CA SER A 146 17.40 -8.12 -16.47
C SER A 146 16.47 -7.53 -15.41
N VAL A 147 16.38 -8.15 -14.21
CA VAL A 147 15.45 -7.77 -13.16
C VAL A 147 16.04 -6.69 -12.27
N ALA A 148 15.39 -5.53 -12.24
CA ALA A 148 15.84 -4.36 -11.50
C ALA A 148 15.25 -4.29 -10.09
N ALA A 149 13.93 -4.51 -9.93
CA ALA A 149 13.27 -4.34 -8.65
C ALA A 149 12.04 -5.23 -8.48
N PHE A 150 11.70 -5.44 -7.20
CA PHE A 150 10.43 -5.98 -6.75
C PHE A 150 9.66 -4.92 -5.98
N PHE A 151 8.40 -4.66 -6.38
CA PHE A 151 7.48 -3.74 -5.71
C PHE A 151 6.46 -4.52 -4.88
N ALA A 152 6.32 -4.17 -3.60
CA ALA A 152 5.40 -4.83 -2.69
C ALA A 152 4.78 -3.86 -1.69
N GLU A 153 3.45 -3.88 -1.57
CA GLU A 153 2.76 -3.33 -0.40
C GLU A 153 3.02 -4.27 0.80
N PRO A 154 3.31 -3.79 2.00
CA PRO A 154 3.41 -4.67 3.19
C PRO A 154 2.11 -5.44 3.47
N ILE A 155 0.95 -4.80 3.32
CA ILE A 155 -0.38 -5.40 3.22
C ILE A 155 -1.00 -4.89 1.92
N MET A 156 -1.47 -5.78 1.07
CA MET A 156 -2.07 -5.39 -0.21
C MET A 156 -3.45 -4.77 0.02
N GLY A 157 -3.59 -3.47 -0.23
CA GLY A 157 -4.80 -2.73 0.09
C GLY A 157 -5.97 -3.03 -0.85
N ALA A 158 -5.92 -2.54 -2.09
CA ALA A 158 -7.00 -2.66 -3.07
C ALA A 158 -7.28 -4.11 -3.50
N GLY A 159 -6.31 -5.00 -3.38
CA GLY A 159 -6.46 -6.43 -3.63
C GLY A 159 -7.32 -7.17 -2.59
N GLY A 160 -7.88 -6.47 -1.59
CA GLY A 160 -8.75 -7.04 -0.58
C GLY A 160 -8.07 -7.21 0.78
N VAL A 161 -7.17 -6.32 1.14
CA VAL A 161 -6.41 -6.29 2.41
C VAL A 161 -5.71 -7.62 2.67
N LEU A 162 -4.91 -8.07 1.72
CA LEU A 162 -4.19 -9.33 1.82
C LEU A 162 -2.99 -9.18 2.75
N VAL A 163 -3.10 -9.76 3.94
CA VAL A 163 -2.00 -9.84 4.92
C VAL A 163 -1.08 -10.99 4.52
N PRO A 164 0.22 -10.75 4.34
CA PRO A 164 1.14 -11.79 3.91
C PRO A 164 1.29 -12.88 4.98
N PRO A 165 1.53 -14.14 4.60
CA PRO A 165 1.81 -15.21 5.55
C PRO A 165 3.11 -14.93 6.33
N PRO A 166 3.26 -15.52 7.51
CA PRO A 166 4.46 -15.36 8.34
C PRO A 166 5.75 -15.64 7.55
N GLY A 167 6.73 -14.74 7.69
CA GLY A 167 8.04 -14.90 7.05
C GLY A 167 8.10 -14.56 5.55
N TYR A 168 6.98 -14.30 4.87
CA TYR A 168 6.95 -14.01 3.42
C TYR A 168 7.80 -12.79 3.06
N LEU A 169 7.54 -11.61 3.65
CA LEU A 169 8.26 -10.39 3.28
C LEU A 169 9.78 -10.46 3.58
N PRO A 170 10.23 -10.96 4.76
CA PRO A 170 11.65 -11.15 5.01
C PRO A 170 12.33 -12.07 3.99
N ARG A 171 11.69 -13.18 3.62
CA ARG A 171 12.23 -14.14 2.64
C ARG A 171 12.22 -13.59 1.22
N MET A 172 11.22 -12.80 0.84
CA MET A 172 11.21 -12.06 -0.43
C MET A 172 12.34 -11.02 -0.49
N ARG A 173 12.57 -10.30 0.63
CA ARG A 173 13.68 -9.36 0.75
C ARG A 173 15.02 -10.06 0.59
N GLU A 174 15.20 -11.22 1.21
CA GLU A 174 16.43 -12.01 1.07
C GLU A 174 16.62 -12.51 -0.36
N ALA A 175 15.58 -13.04 -1.00
CA ALA A 175 15.62 -13.42 -2.41
C ALA A 175 16.02 -12.24 -3.31
N CYS A 176 15.50 -11.05 -3.06
CA CYS A 176 15.93 -9.84 -3.79
C CYS A 176 17.43 -9.57 -3.61
N ARG A 177 17.97 -9.71 -2.39
CA ARG A 177 19.41 -9.52 -2.13
C ARG A 177 20.29 -10.52 -2.87
N GLU A 178 19.89 -11.79 -2.90
CA GLU A 178 20.62 -12.86 -3.59
C GLU A 178 20.84 -12.54 -5.08
N TYR A 179 19.88 -11.89 -5.72
CA TYR A 179 19.93 -11.53 -7.15
C TYR A 179 20.36 -10.07 -7.41
N GLY A 180 20.69 -9.30 -6.37
CA GLY A 180 20.98 -7.87 -6.53
C GLY A 180 19.80 -7.07 -7.08
N ILE A 181 18.57 -7.43 -6.69
CA ILE A 181 17.31 -6.79 -7.04
C ILE A 181 16.95 -5.81 -5.93
N LEU A 182 16.56 -4.58 -6.26
CA LEU A 182 16.09 -3.61 -5.29
C LEU A 182 14.69 -3.95 -4.79
N TYR A 183 14.45 -3.79 -3.49
CA TYR A 183 13.14 -3.98 -2.87
C TYR A 183 12.48 -2.62 -2.60
N VAL A 184 11.33 -2.39 -3.22
CA VAL A 184 10.51 -1.20 -3.00
C VAL A 184 9.31 -1.58 -2.12
N SER A 185 9.21 -0.96 -0.96
CA SER A 185 8.03 -1.06 -0.11
C SER A 185 7.06 0.07 -0.44
N ASP A 186 5.91 -0.27 -1.00
CA ASP A 186 4.82 0.67 -1.21
C ASP A 186 4.02 0.82 0.08
N GLU A 187 4.37 1.81 0.87
CA GLU A 187 3.71 2.15 2.13
C GLU A 187 2.72 3.32 2.00
N VAL A 188 2.18 3.53 0.83
CA VAL A 188 1.18 4.57 0.58
C VAL A 188 -0.07 4.40 1.45
N VAL A 189 -0.41 3.16 1.83
CA VAL A 189 -1.54 2.87 2.75
C VAL A 189 -1.07 2.52 4.15
N THR A 190 -0.01 1.73 4.29
CA THR A 190 0.41 1.15 5.57
C THR A 190 1.18 2.09 6.48
N ALA A 191 1.78 3.16 5.93
CA ALA A 191 2.49 4.18 6.70
C ALA A 191 1.53 5.11 7.46
N PHE A 192 2.12 5.94 8.31
CA PHE A 192 1.46 6.99 9.09
C PHE A 192 0.28 6.46 9.92
N GLY A 193 0.59 5.55 10.84
CA GLY A 193 -0.27 5.11 11.91
C GLY A 193 -1.26 3.99 11.57
N ARG A 194 -1.50 3.68 10.29
CA ARG A 194 -2.51 2.68 9.88
C ARG A 194 -2.33 1.31 10.55
N LEU A 195 -1.08 0.89 10.76
CA LEU A 195 -0.70 -0.33 11.47
C LEU A 195 -0.03 -0.04 12.84
N GLY A 196 -0.23 1.16 13.39
CA GLY A 196 0.31 1.56 14.68
C GLY A 196 1.77 2.04 14.67
N HIS A 197 2.36 2.27 13.51
CA HIS A 197 3.73 2.74 13.31
C HIS A 197 3.80 3.81 12.22
N PHE A 198 4.87 4.65 12.22
CA PHE A 198 5.08 5.59 11.12
C PHE A 198 5.38 4.87 9.81
N PHE A 199 6.17 3.79 9.86
CA PHE A 199 6.42 2.89 8.74
C PHE A 199 6.26 1.43 9.18
N ALA A 200 5.64 0.61 8.35
CA ALA A 200 5.31 -0.77 8.69
C ALA A 200 6.42 -1.77 8.35
N SER A 201 7.26 -1.47 7.36
CA SER A 201 8.25 -2.42 6.82
C SER A 201 9.12 -3.04 7.89
N GLN A 202 9.77 -2.24 8.72
CA GLN A 202 10.65 -2.76 9.78
C GLN A 202 9.87 -3.15 11.03
N ASP A 203 9.02 -2.25 11.54
CA ASP A 203 8.42 -2.41 12.87
C ASP A 203 7.36 -3.51 12.92
N VAL A 204 6.67 -3.75 11.80
CA VAL A 204 5.60 -4.76 11.73
C VAL A 204 6.08 -6.03 11.02
N PHE A 205 6.91 -5.90 9.99
CA PHE A 205 7.26 -7.01 9.09
C PHE A 205 8.75 -7.40 9.11
N GLY A 206 9.59 -6.69 9.85
CA GLY A 206 11.00 -7.04 10.04
C GLY A 206 11.85 -6.91 8.76
N ILE A 207 11.47 -6.05 7.83
CA ILE A 207 12.21 -5.84 6.58
C ILE A 207 12.79 -4.43 6.47
N GLN A 208 13.98 -4.34 5.88
CA GLN A 208 14.62 -3.10 5.50
C GLN A 208 14.57 -2.96 3.96
N PRO A 209 13.66 -2.15 3.39
CA PRO A 209 13.59 -1.91 1.96
C PRO A 209 14.71 -0.98 1.48
N ASP A 210 14.96 -0.95 0.17
CA ASP A 210 15.89 -0.01 -0.47
C ASP A 210 15.20 1.32 -0.78
N ILE A 211 13.87 1.28 -1.01
CA ILE A 211 13.01 2.44 -1.24
C ILE A 211 11.68 2.24 -0.51
N ILE A 212 11.18 3.31 0.13
CA ILE A 212 9.79 3.38 0.60
C ILE A 212 9.06 4.45 -0.19
N SER A 213 7.92 4.10 -0.80
CA SER A 213 6.95 5.07 -1.35
C SER A 213 5.86 5.35 -0.33
N THR A 214 5.56 6.62 -0.06
CA THR A 214 4.53 7.02 0.91
C THR A 214 3.73 8.24 0.44
N ALA A 215 2.46 8.35 0.88
CA ALA A 215 1.55 9.46 0.58
C ALA A 215 0.41 9.51 1.64
N LYS A 216 -0.82 9.70 1.23
CA LYS A 216 -2.09 9.64 2.02
C LYS A 216 -1.95 10.12 3.48
N GLY A 217 -1.63 9.21 4.40
CA GLY A 217 -1.47 9.49 5.83
C GLY A 217 -0.38 10.52 6.14
N LEU A 218 0.58 10.74 5.26
CA LEU A 218 1.61 11.77 5.39
C LEU A 218 1.03 13.16 5.70
N THR A 219 -0.10 13.50 5.10
CA THR A 219 -0.81 14.77 5.33
C THR A 219 -2.22 14.57 5.88
N SER A 220 -2.64 13.34 6.18
CA SER A 220 -4.02 12.99 6.57
C SER A 220 -5.09 13.55 5.60
N GLY A 221 -4.76 13.69 4.32
CA GLY A 221 -5.65 14.20 3.28
C GLY A 221 -5.79 15.72 3.20
N TYR A 222 -5.11 16.49 4.06
CA TYR A 222 -5.19 17.96 4.07
C TYR A 222 -4.52 18.64 2.88
N ALA A 223 -3.49 17.99 2.30
CA ALA A 223 -2.79 18.53 1.13
C ALA A 223 -2.20 17.40 0.28
N PRO A 224 -2.12 17.55 -1.06
CA PRO A 224 -1.43 16.59 -1.92
C PRO A 224 0.07 16.62 -1.63
N LEU A 225 0.61 15.46 -1.26
CA LEU A 225 2.04 15.25 -1.03
C LEU A 225 2.34 13.76 -1.02
N SER A 226 3.51 13.41 -1.53
CA SER A 226 4.11 12.09 -1.40
C SER A 226 5.61 12.20 -1.21
N ALA A 227 6.23 11.11 -0.80
CA ALA A 227 7.68 10.99 -0.75
C ALA A 227 8.13 9.59 -1.16
N SER A 228 9.25 9.52 -1.88
CA SER A 228 10.06 8.33 -2.05
C SER A 228 11.28 8.49 -1.16
N LEU A 229 11.42 7.60 -0.17
CA LEU A 229 12.56 7.56 0.75
C LEU A 229 13.59 6.57 0.22
N LEU A 230 14.84 6.99 0.13
CA LEU A 230 15.91 6.26 -0.53
C LEU A 230 17.00 5.88 0.47
N SER A 231 17.60 4.69 0.27
CA SER A 231 18.80 4.29 1.00
C SER A 231 20.02 5.10 0.59
N ASP A 232 20.98 5.20 1.49
CA ASP A 232 22.29 5.81 1.22
C ASP A 232 22.96 5.18 -0.01
N ASP A 233 22.90 3.84 -0.12
CA ASP A 233 23.51 3.10 -1.25
C ASP A 233 22.98 3.56 -2.62
N ILE A 234 21.68 3.83 -2.71
CA ILE A 234 21.09 4.36 -3.95
C ILE A 234 21.52 5.80 -4.17
N TYR A 235 21.41 6.63 -3.12
CA TYR A 235 21.70 8.06 -3.22
C TYR A 235 23.15 8.34 -3.60
N GLU A 236 24.13 7.63 -3.02
CA GLU A 236 25.55 7.76 -3.35
C GLU A 236 25.82 7.54 -4.84
N VAL A 237 25.11 6.60 -5.48
CA VAL A 237 25.26 6.32 -6.91
C VAL A 237 24.62 7.39 -7.78
N ILE A 238 23.39 7.83 -7.43
CA ILE A 238 22.61 8.73 -8.31
C ILE A 238 22.95 10.20 -8.14
N SER A 239 23.54 10.62 -7.00
CA SER A 239 23.84 12.01 -6.68
C SER A 239 25.13 12.54 -7.34
N VAL A 240 26.02 11.66 -7.81
CA VAL A 240 27.30 12.05 -8.42
C VAL A 240 27.20 12.04 -9.94
N PRO A 241 27.19 13.17 -10.64
CA PRO A 241 27.19 13.21 -12.10
C PRO A 241 28.44 12.57 -12.68
N GLN A 242 28.33 11.68 -13.67
CA GLN A 242 29.47 11.05 -14.35
C GLN A 242 30.04 11.93 -15.50
N ALA A 243 29.23 12.87 -15.96
CA ALA A 243 29.60 13.85 -17.01
C ALA A 243 28.73 15.10 -16.83
N PRO A 244 29.13 16.26 -17.38
CA PRO A 244 28.28 17.44 -17.43
C PRO A 244 26.92 17.11 -18.06
N GLY A 245 25.81 17.47 -17.35
CA GLY A 245 24.45 17.21 -17.77
C GLY A 245 23.93 15.80 -17.50
N ALA A 246 24.71 14.92 -16.86
CA ALA A 246 24.29 13.57 -16.47
C ALA A 246 23.67 13.53 -15.04
N GLU A 247 22.91 14.56 -14.69
CA GLU A 247 22.19 14.66 -13.42
C GLU A 247 20.88 13.87 -13.47
N PHE A 248 20.32 13.56 -12.28
CA PHE A 248 19.01 12.94 -12.19
C PHE A 248 17.90 13.97 -12.52
N ALA A 249 17.66 14.18 -13.82
CA ALA A 249 16.69 15.15 -14.33
C ALA A 249 15.26 14.63 -14.19
N HIS A 250 14.73 14.64 -12.97
CA HIS A 250 13.36 14.25 -12.64
C HIS A 250 12.80 15.13 -11.53
N GLY A 251 11.51 15.44 -11.62
CA GLY A 251 10.78 16.21 -10.62
C GLY A 251 9.49 16.77 -11.20
N TYR A 252 8.64 17.24 -10.30
CA TYR A 252 7.38 17.88 -10.63
C TYR A 252 7.43 19.36 -10.20
N THR A 253 6.71 20.23 -10.90
CA THR A 253 6.67 21.66 -10.58
C THR A 253 6.29 21.92 -9.12
N TYR A 254 5.47 21.07 -8.52
CA TYR A 254 5.01 21.20 -7.14
C TYR A 254 5.67 20.22 -6.16
N SER A 255 6.77 19.56 -6.54
CA SER A 255 7.56 18.75 -5.61
C SER A 255 7.99 19.58 -4.41
N GLY A 256 7.78 19.04 -3.20
CA GLY A 256 8.16 19.74 -1.96
C GLY A 256 7.43 21.06 -1.74
N HIS A 257 6.17 21.20 -2.23
CA HIS A 257 5.36 22.42 -2.11
C HIS A 257 5.33 22.91 -0.66
N PRO A 258 5.72 24.17 -0.38
CA PRO A 258 5.91 24.66 1.00
C PRO A 258 4.69 24.47 1.89
N VAL A 259 3.48 24.73 1.36
CA VAL A 259 2.23 24.62 2.12
C VAL A 259 1.88 23.17 2.43
N SER A 260 2.12 22.25 1.47
CA SER A 260 1.90 20.81 1.67
C SER A 260 2.90 20.23 2.67
N CYS A 261 4.18 20.63 2.59
CA CYS A 261 5.20 20.23 3.56
C CYS A 261 4.88 20.74 4.96
N ALA A 262 4.40 21.99 5.10
CA ALA A 262 3.96 22.53 6.39
C ALA A 262 2.73 21.77 6.94
N ALA A 263 1.82 21.31 6.09
CA ALA A 263 0.71 20.46 6.51
C ALA A 263 1.20 19.10 7.05
N ALA A 264 2.16 18.46 6.34
CA ALA A 264 2.75 17.20 6.77
C ALA A 264 3.50 17.33 8.11
N LEU A 265 4.28 18.41 8.30
CA LEU A 265 4.97 18.67 9.56
C LEU A 265 3.99 18.82 10.73
N ALA A 266 2.91 19.59 10.54
CA ALA A 266 1.88 19.75 11.56
C ALA A 266 1.15 18.42 11.85
N ASN A 267 0.90 17.63 10.82
CA ASN A 267 0.31 16.30 10.96
C ASN A 267 1.21 15.36 11.79
N ILE A 268 2.50 15.28 11.48
CA ILE A 268 3.47 14.46 12.23
C ILE A 268 3.58 14.94 13.68
N GLU A 269 3.58 16.26 13.92
CA GLU A 269 3.58 16.82 15.28
C GLU A 269 2.35 16.35 16.09
N ILE A 270 1.16 16.30 15.47
CA ILE A 270 -0.06 15.78 16.11
C ILE A 270 0.10 14.29 16.41
N PHE A 271 0.62 13.50 15.47
CA PHE A 271 0.88 12.05 15.68
C PHE A 271 1.77 11.80 16.89
N GLU A 272 2.84 12.61 17.05
CA GLU A 272 3.79 12.46 18.16
C GLU A 272 3.18 12.96 19.48
N ARG A 273 2.56 14.16 19.47
CA ARG A 273 2.00 14.79 20.66
C ARG A 273 0.85 13.98 21.26
N GLU A 274 0.00 13.39 20.42
CA GLU A 274 -1.20 12.67 20.84
C GLU A 274 -1.00 11.14 20.86
N ASP A 275 0.23 10.68 20.58
CA ASP A 275 0.59 9.25 20.46
C ASP A 275 -0.41 8.44 19.63
N ILE A 276 -0.74 8.95 18.44
CA ILE A 276 -1.72 8.32 17.55
C ILE A 276 -1.30 6.87 17.21
N CYS A 277 -0.01 6.63 16.98
CA CYS A 277 0.50 5.29 16.72
C CYS A 277 0.28 4.35 17.92
N GLY A 278 0.49 4.84 19.15
CA GLY A 278 0.23 4.08 20.38
C GLY A 278 -1.26 3.79 20.57
N HIS A 279 -2.13 4.76 20.28
CA HIS A 279 -3.57 4.55 20.27
C HIS A 279 -3.98 3.42 19.31
N VAL A 280 -3.47 3.44 18.08
CA VAL A 280 -3.78 2.37 17.09
C VAL A 280 -3.25 1.01 17.54
N ARG A 281 -2.07 0.92 18.16
CA ARG A 281 -1.57 -0.34 18.75
C ARG A 281 -2.45 -0.86 19.87
N THR A 282 -3.12 0.02 20.61
CA THR A 282 -4.02 -0.34 21.71
C THR A 282 -5.43 -0.69 21.22
N ALA A 283 -6.03 0.16 20.39
CA ALA A 283 -7.40 -0.02 19.92
C ALA A 283 -7.51 -0.98 18.72
N GLY A 284 -6.42 -1.15 17.95
CA GLY A 284 -6.38 -2.03 16.77
C GLY A 284 -6.76 -3.49 17.06
N PRO A 285 -6.15 -4.16 18.04
CA PRO A 285 -6.53 -5.53 18.40
C PRO A 285 -8.02 -5.67 18.80
N TYR A 286 -8.59 -4.67 19.49
CA TYR A 286 -10.01 -4.66 19.79
C TYR A 286 -10.86 -4.54 18.52
N PHE A 287 -10.46 -3.68 17.58
CA PHE A 287 -11.16 -3.55 16.29
C PHE A 287 -11.08 -4.86 15.48
N GLU A 288 -9.93 -5.51 15.45
CA GLU A 288 -9.74 -6.83 14.83
C GLU A 288 -10.70 -7.86 15.46
N GLU A 289 -10.71 -7.99 16.80
CA GLU A 289 -11.57 -8.91 17.54
C GLU A 289 -13.04 -8.67 17.24
N ARG A 290 -13.49 -7.41 17.30
CA ARG A 290 -14.88 -7.04 17.03
C ARG A 290 -15.30 -7.38 15.59
N LEU A 291 -14.44 -7.13 14.59
CA LEU A 291 -14.71 -7.50 13.20
C LEU A 291 -14.71 -9.01 12.98
N HIS A 292 -13.81 -9.74 13.63
CA HIS A 292 -13.79 -11.21 13.55
C HIS A 292 -15.09 -11.85 14.08
N SER A 293 -15.82 -11.18 14.97
CA SER A 293 -17.16 -11.66 15.40
C SER A 293 -18.16 -11.77 14.24
N LEU A 294 -17.96 -11.04 13.13
CA LEU A 294 -18.81 -11.12 11.93
C LEU A 294 -18.57 -12.38 11.10
N ALA A 295 -17.54 -13.14 11.42
CA ALA A 295 -17.26 -14.42 10.76
C ALA A 295 -18.32 -15.50 11.07
N ASP A 296 -19.23 -15.29 12.01
CA ASP A 296 -20.39 -16.17 12.26
C ASP A 296 -21.46 -16.03 11.16
N LEU A 297 -21.49 -14.89 10.45
CA LEU A 297 -22.49 -14.65 9.39
C LEU A 297 -22.22 -15.54 8.16
N PRO A 298 -23.24 -16.21 7.62
CA PRO A 298 -23.10 -17.17 6.54
C PRO A 298 -22.38 -16.68 5.28
N ILE A 299 -22.59 -15.42 4.89
CA ILE A 299 -21.97 -14.85 3.68
C ILE A 299 -20.59 -14.22 3.92
N VAL A 300 -20.11 -14.13 5.16
CA VAL A 300 -18.79 -13.62 5.49
C VAL A 300 -17.78 -14.76 5.45
N GLY A 301 -17.09 -14.91 4.33
CA GLY A 301 -16.13 -16.00 4.09
C GLY A 301 -14.82 -15.83 4.83
N ASP A 302 -14.33 -14.59 4.91
CA ASP A 302 -13.09 -14.26 5.59
C ASP A 302 -13.14 -12.85 6.17
N VAL A 303 -12.52 -12.69 7.34
CA VAL A 303 -12.26 -11.40 7.97
C VAL A 303 -10.77 -11.31 8.21
N ARG A 304 -10.11 -10.37 7.56
CA ARG A 304 -8.66 -10.24 7.61
C ARG A 304 -8.19 -8.80 7.68
N GLY A 305 -6.96 -8.62 8.07
CA GLY A 305 -6.33 -7.31 8.18
C GLY A 305 -5.40 -7.23 9.37
N LYS A 306 -5.02 -6.01 9.71
CA LYS A 306 -4.22 -5.71 10.89
C LYS A 306 -4.54 -4.29 11.38
N CYS A 307 -4.72 -4.15 12.69
CA CYS A 307 -5.05 -2.87 13.32
C CYS A 307 -6.23 -2.17 12.61
N PHE A 308 -6.04 -0.94 12.12
CA PHE A 308 -7.10 -0.17 11.46
C PHE A 308 -7.09 -0.32 9.92
N MET A 309 -6.59 -1.44 9.43
CA MET A 309 -6.66 -1.83 8.00
C MET A 309 -7.28 -3.23 7.90
N MET A 310 -8.60 -3.30 7.73
CA MET A 310 -9.38 -4.53 7.79
C MET A 310 -10.25 -4.72 6.54
N CYS A 311 -10.66 -5.97 6.30
CA CYS A 311 -11.50 -6.35 5.18
C CYS A 311 -12.39 -7.53 5.54
N LEU A 312 -13.64 -7.50 5.05
CA LEU A 312 -14.51 -8.67 4.94
C LEU A 312 -14.53 -9.13 3.49
N GLU A 313 -14.32 -10.42 3.25
CA GLU A 313 -14.55 -11.05 1.96
C GLU A 313 -15.87 -11.81 1.99
N ASN A 314 -16.81 -11.45 1.11
CA ASN A 314 -18.14 -12.03 1.06
C ASN A 314 -18.19 -13.15 0.02
N VAL A 315 -18.84 -14.26 0.37
CA VAL A 315 -18.96 -15.48 -0.42
C VAL A 315 -20.40 -16.00 -0.42
N ALA A 316 -20.77 -16.72 -1.48
CA ALA A 316 -22.07 -17.38 -1.57
C ALA A 316 -22.09 -18.65 -0.71
N ASP A 317 -20.96 -19.35 -0.62
CA ASP A 317 -20.78 -20.56 0.19
C ASP A 317 -19.40 -20.52 0.88
N LYS A 318 -19.39 -20.64 2.20
CA LYS A 318 -18.17 -20.60 3.01
C LYS A 318 -17.34 -21.88 2.91
N ALA A 319 -17.99 -23.03 2.74
CA ALA A 319 -17.31 -24.32 2.71
C ALA A 319 -16.49 -24.48 1.42
N THR A 320 -17.07 -24.07 0.30
CA THR A 320 -16.41 -24.10 -1.02
C THR A 320 -15.67 -22.81 -1.37
N LYS A 321 -15.89 -21.74 -0.60
CA LYS A 321 -15.44 -20.36 -0.88
C LYS A 321 -15.99 -19.82 -2.20
N GLU A 322 -17.14 -20.32 -2.65
CA GLU A 322 -17.80 -19.90 -3.88
C GLU A 322 -18.17 -18.40 -3.79
N MET A 323 -17.83 -17.67 -4.84
CA MET A 323 -18.14 -16.23 -4.92
C MET A 323 -19.56 -16.02 -5.40
N PHE A 324 -20.20 -14.94 -4.93
CA PHE A 324 -21.41 -14.46 -5.57
C PHE A 324 -21.15 -14.10 -7.04
N PRO A 325 -22.09 -14.34 -7.96
CA PRO A 325 -22.03 -13.80 -9.31
C PRO A 325 -21.79 -12.27 -9.30
N PRO A 326 -20.97 -11.72 -10.20
CA PRO A 326 -20.65 -10.29 -10.23
C PRO A 326 -21.87 -9.37 -10.24
N GLU A 327 -22.97 -9.81 -10.85
CA GLU A 327 -24.25 -9.08 -10.97
C GLU A 327 -24.94 -8.87 -9.63
N VAL A 328 -24.64 -9.69 -8.63
CA VAL A 328 -25.16 -9.55 -7.26
C VAL A 328 -24.59 -8.31 -6.58
N GLU A 329 -23.37 -7.86 -6.98
CA GLU A 329 -22.69 -6.71 -6.42
C GLU A 329 -22.66 -6.74 -4.88
N ILE A 330 -22.37 -7.90 -4.28
CA ILE A 330 -22.54 -8.17 -2.85
C ILE A 330 -21.89 -7.11 -1.94
N GLY A 331 -20.65 -6.71 -2.24
CA GLY A 331 -19.94 -5.70 -1.46
C GLY A 331 -20.64 -4.33 -1.52
N ARG A 332 -21.21 -3.98 -2.67
CA ARG A 332 -21.96 -2.74 -2.85
C ARG A 332 -23.28 -2.78 -2.09
N ARG A 333 -24.08 -3.87 -2.17
CA ARG A 333 -25.31 -4.02 -1.41
C ARG A 333 -25.09 -3.84 0.09
N ILE A 334 -24.01 -4.44 0.62
CA ILE A 334 -23.64 -4.27 2.03
C ILE A 334 -23.27 -2.82 2.32
N SER A 335 -22.49 -2.18 1.44
CA SER A 335 -22.13 -0.77 1.58
C SER A 335 -23.36 0.14 1.58
N ASP A 336 -24.29 -0.05 0.65
CA ASP A 336 -25.52 0.74 0.54
C ASP A 336 -26.43 0.56 1.78
N ALA A 337 -26.53 -0.68 2.33
CA ALA A 337 -27.24 -0.96 3.55
C ALA A 337 -26.61 -0.30 4.79
N CYS A 338 -25.29 -0.23 4.84
CA CYS A 338 -24.55 0.48 5.89
C CYS A 338 -24.70 2.00 5.76
N ASP A 339 -24.63 2.54 4.53
CA ASP A 339 -24.77 3.98 4.26
C ASP A 339 -26.15 4.50 4.70
N ALA A 340 -27.22 3.73 4.46
CA ALA A 340 -28.55 4.03 4.96
C ALA A 340 -28.64 4.13 6.50
N ARG A 341 -27.63 3.62 7.22
CA ARG A 341 -27.47 3.66 8.68
C ARG A 341 -26.43 4.66 9.15
N GLY A 342 -25.84 5.44 8.22
CA GLY A 342 -24.82 6.46 8.50
C GLY A 342 -23.38 5.92 8.58
N LEU A 343 -23.14 4.68 8.14
CA LEU A 343 -21.81 4.08 8.11
C LEU A 343 -21.32 3.91 6.67
N LEU A 344 -20.32 4.71 6.26
CA LEU A 344 -19.67 4.56 4.98
C LEU A 344 -18.65 3.41 5.01
N VAL A 345 -18.89 2.37 4.21
CA VAL A 345 -18.00 1.23 4.02
C VAL A 345 -17.57 1.18 2.56
N ARG A 346 -16.28 0.98 2.29
CA ARG A 346 -15.77 0.94 0.91
C ARG A 346 -15.97 -0.44 0.27
N PRO A 347 -16.85 -0.58 -0.76
CA PRO A 347 -16.95 -1.80 -1.53
C PRO A 347 -15.82 -1.88 -2.58
N ILE A 348 -15.21 -3.06 -2.74
CA ILE A 348 -14.31 -3.39 -3.85
C ILE A 348 -14.73 -4.77 -4.35
N GLY A 349 -15.58 -4.84 -5.36
CA GLY A 349 -16.18 -6.09 -5.81
C GLY A 349 -16.88 -6.83 -4.66
N ARG A 350 -16.38 -8.01 -4.28
CA ARG A 350 -16.90 -8.81 -3.17
C ARG A 350 -16.41 -8.39 -1.78
N PHE A 351 -15.49 -7.43 -1.73
CA PHE A 351 -14.88 -6.98 -0.48
C PHE A 351 -15.59 -5.78 0.12
N ASN A 352 -15.63 -5.72 1.46
CA ASN A 352 -15.91 -4.51 2.22
C ASN A 352 -14.67 -4.12 3.01
N VAL A 353 -14.00 -3.05 2.57
CA VAL A 353 -12.73 -2.58 3.13
C VAL A 353 -12.98 -1.51 4.17
N LEU A 354 -12.34 -1.65 5.33
CA LEU A 354 -12.42 -0.72 6.45
C LEU A 354 -11.06 -0.11 6.75
N SER A 355 -10.98 1.19 6.61
CA SER A 355 -9.80 2.00 6.94
C SER A 355 -10.26 3.25 7.69
N PRO A 356 -10.78 3.08 8.92
CA PRO A 356 -11.42 4.16 9.66
C PRO A 356 -10.41 5.24 10.11
N PRO A 357 -10.89 6.39 10.64
CA PRO A 357 -10.04 7.36 11.30
C PRO A 357 -9.21 6.71 12.42
N LEU A 358 -7.94 7.12 12.55
CA LEU A 358 -7.00 6.52 13.51
C LEU A 358 -7.31 6.84 14.97
N VAL A 359 -8.28 7.69 15.23
CA VAL A 359 -8.69 8.19 16.55
C VAL A 359 -10.03 7.61 17.02
N LEU A 360 -10.50 6.52 16.43
CA LEU A 360 -11.74 5.87 16.86
C LEU A 360 -11.66 5.44 18.32
N THR A 361 -12.73 5.72 19.08
CA THR A 361 -12.92 5.16 20.43
C THR A 361 -13.50 3.74 20.37
N THR A 362 -13.46 3.01 21.49
CA THR A 362 -14.05 1.68 21.59
C THR A 362 -15.54 1.69 21.33
N GLU A 363 -16.28 2.73 21.81
CA GLU A 363 -17.70 2.89 21.57
C GLU A 363 -18.02 3.12 20.09
N GLN A 364 -17.15 3.85 19.39
CA GLN A 364 -17.28 4.06 17.94
C GLN A 364 -16.97 2.78 17.16
N ILE A 365 -16.02 1.98 17.63
CA ILE A 365 -15.72 0.65 17.06
C ILE A 365 -16.93 -0.27 17.22
N ASP A 366 -17.54 -0.32 18.41
CA ASP A 366 -18.74 -1.12 18.67
C ASP A 366 -19.89 -0.71 17.75
N TRP A 367 -20.18 0.59 17.70
CA TRP A 367 -21.23 1.10 16.82
C TRP A 367 -20.99 0.76 15.35
N LEU A 368 -19.73 0.87 14.88
CA LEU A 368 -19.35 0.54 13.51
C LEU A 368 -19.61 -0.94 13.21
N VAL A 369 -19.16 -1.84 14.08
CA VAL A 369 -19.30 -3.29 13.85
C VAL A 369 -20.75 -3.73 13.96
N ASP A 370 -21.52 -3.21 14.93
CA ASP A 370 -22.94 -3.52 15.09
C ASP A 370 -23.76 -3.01 13.90
N THR A 371 -23.44 -1.82 13.38
CA THR A 371 -24.05 -1.26 12.17
C THR A 371 -23.73 -2.10 10.93
N LEU A 372 -22.48 -2.54 10.80
CA LEU A 372 -22.04 -3.40 9.68
C LEU A 372 -22.75 -4.77 9.74
N ARG A 373 -22.87 -5.38 10.93
CA ARG A 373 -23.65 -6.61 11.15
C ARG A 373 -25.08 -6.46 10.68
N ALA A 374 -25.76 -5.42 11.14
CA ALA A 374 -27.17 -5.16 10.76
C ALA A 374 -27.32 -4.94 9.24
N GLY A 375 -26.36 -4.27 8.59
CA GLY A 375 -26.34 -4.11 7.13
C GLY A 375 -26.15 -5.44 6.39
N ILE A 376 -25.27 -6.32 6.87
CA ILE A 376 -25.05 -7.65 6.28
C ILE A 376 -26.31 -8.52 6.44
N GLU A 377 -26.92 -8.54 7.63
CA GLU A 377 -28.13 -9.32 7.92
C GLU A 377 -29.32 -8.88 7.05
N GLU A 378 -29.48 -7.56 6.82
CA GLU A 378 -30.50 -7.04 5.89
C GLU A 378 -30.26 -7.51 4.46
N VAL A 379 -28.99 -7.47 3.99
CA VAL A 379 -28.63 -7.92 2.64
C VAL A 379 -28.90 -9.43 2.50
N MET A 380 -28.53 -10.24 3.49
CA MET A 380 -28.81 -11.68 3.49
C MET A 380 -30.32 -11.96 3.34
N ALA A 381 -31.15 -11.31 4.15
CA ALA A 381 -32.60 -11.44 4.05
C ALA A 381 -33.15 -10.93 2.70
N GLY A 382 -32.49 -9.95 2.08
CA GLY A 382 -32.80 -9.48 0.72
C GLY A 382 -32.51 -10.53 -0.34
N LEU A 383 -31.32 -11.12 -0.28
CA LEU A 383 -30.88 -12.15 -1.22
C LEU A 383 -31.77 -13.41 -1.18
N GLU A 384 -32.20 -13.82 0.02
CA GLU A 384 -33.17 -14.93 0.18
C GLU A 384 -34.50 -14.61 -0.48
N ARG A 385 -35.07 -13.42 -0.24
CA ARG A 385 -36.36 -12.99 -0.86
C ARG A 385 -36.26 -12.90 -2.40
N GLU A 386 -35.09 -12.53 -2.92
CA GLU A 386 -34.84 -12.43 -4.37
C GLU A 386 -34.51 -13.80 -5.00
N GLY A 387 -34.30 -14.84 -4.19
CA GLY A 387 -33.89 -16.18 -4.65
C GLY A 387 -32.46 -16.21 -5.21
N LEU A 388 -31.62 -15.24 -4.83
CA LEU A 388 -30.22 -15.13 -5.25
C LEU A 388 -29.27 -15.87 -4.30
N TRP A 389 -29.77 -16.29 -3.14
CA TRP A 389 -29.02 -17.07 -2.15
C TRP A 389 -30.03 -17.83 -1.26
N SER A 390 -29.72 -19.08 -0.87
CA SER A 390 -30.68 -19.97 -0.20
C SER A 390 -30.40 -20.21 1.29
N GLY A 391 -29.52 -19.42 1.91
CA GLY A 391 -29.04 -19.70 3.26
C GLY A 391 -28.03 -20.87 3.27
N GLY A 392 -26.90 -20.72 3.97
CA GLY A 392 -25.92 -21.79 4.13
C GLY A 392 -26.25 -22.69 5.29
#